data_27580cb17b99bcc645039f2d10f0ec3c
#
_entry.id   27580cb17b99bcc645039f2d10f0ec3c
#
_cell.length_a   1.000
_cell.length_b   1.000
_cell.length_c   1.000
_cell.angle_alpha   90.00
_cell.angle_beta   90.00
_cell.angle_gamma   90.00
#
_symmetry.space_group_name_H-M   'P 1'
#
loop_
_entity.id
_entity.type
_entity.pdbx_description
1 polymer ?
#
loop_
_entity_poly.entity_id
_entity_poly.type
_entity_poly.pdbx_seq_one_letter_code
_entity_poly.pdbx_strand_id
1 'polypeptide(L)'
;RVTDSAASGTALSSGQKTYNGAIGVDIDTLNVKTMLEWAEEKNMATGLVATSTVTHATPASFAAHVDYRKKEWQIAEQFAETEIDVILGGGKTFWPDELIKEYENRGGQFIESIDAQLNPEKRILGLFAEGALPTVNEGRTPTTTQMADMALNKLEQNPNGFFVMIEESQVDWGGHAN
;
A
#
# COMPACT_ATOMS: atom_id res chain seq x y z
N ARG A 1 1.61 17.89 -20.59
CA ARG A 1 2.45 16.77 -20.17
C ARG A 1 1.57 15.70 -19.55
N VAL A 2 1.74 14.45 -19.95
CA VAL A 2 0.97 13.34 -19.36
C VAL A 2 1.47 13.14 -17.92
N THR A 3 0.54 13.01 -16.96
CA THR A 3 0.85 12.71 -15.56
C THR A 3 1.21 11.22 -15.42
N ASP A 4 2.09 10.90 -14.48
CA ASP A 4 2.37 9.50 -14.12
C ASP A 4 1.52 9.05 -12.92
N SER A 5 1.61 7.76 -12.57
CA SER A 5 0.84 7.16 -11.45
C SER A 5 1.15 7.82 -10.10
N ALA A 6 2.39 8.29 -9.89
CA ALA A 6 2.78 8.93 -8.64
C ALA A 6 2.08 10.28 -8.45
N ALA A 7 2.21 11.18 -9.44
CA ALA A 7 1.56 12.48 -9.40
C ALA A 7 0.03 12.38 -9.43
N SER A 8 -0.54 11.44 -10.20
CA SER A 8 -1.99 11.23 -10.21
C SER A 8 -2.49 10.58 -8.93
N GLY A 9 -1.76 9.60 -8.37
CA GLY A 9 -2.07 9.00 -7.09
C GLY A 9 -2.02 10.03 -5.95
N THR A 10 -1.00 10.88 -5.92
CA THR A 10 -0.91 11.99 -4.96
C THR A 10 -2.08 12.96 -5.10
N ALA A 11 -2.46 13.30 -6.34
CA ALA A 11 -3.61 14.18 -6.55
C ALA A 11 -4.94 13.55 -6.12
N LEU A 12 -5.11 12.22 -6.31
CA LEU A 12 -6.28 11.48 -5.83
C LEU A 12 -6.32 11.40 -4.30
N SER A 13 -5.19 11.12 -3.66
CA SER A 13 -5.12 10.92 -2.22
C SER A 13 -5.18 12.21 -1.40
N SER A 14 -4.69 13.34 -1.94
CA SER A 14 -4.55 14.60 -1.21
C SER A 14 -5.37 15.76 -1.77
N GLY A 15 -5.89 15.63 -2.99
CA GLY A 15 -6.52 16.76 -3.71
C GLY A 15 -5.51 17.77 -4.29
N GLN A 16 -4.20 17.54 -4.18
CA GLN A 16 -3.16 18.45 -4.63
C GLN A 16 -2.39 17.89 -5.83
N LYS A 17 -2.20 18.73 -6.86
CA LYS A 17 -1.39 18.40 -8.03
C LYS A 17 0.08 18.59 -7.73
N THR A 18 0.91 17.69 -8.26
CA THR A 18 2.37 17.71 -8.08
C THR A 18 3.09 17.31 -9.38
N TYR A 19 4.41 17.16 -9.33
CA TYR A 19 5.24 16.78 -10.47
C TYR A 19 5.30 15.24 -10.62
N ASN A 20 5.59 14.77 -11.83
CA ASN A 20 5.74 13.33 -12.11
C ASN A 20 6.83 12.70 -11.23
N GLY A 21 6.50 11.59 -10.62
CA GLY A 21 7.36 10.86 -9.68
C GLY A 21 7.17 11.20 -8.21
N ALA A 22 6.48 12.29 -7.88
CA ALA A 22 6.23 12.71 -6.51
C ALA A 22 5.21 11.79 -5.82
N ILE A 23 5.49 11.39 -4.60
CA ILE A 23 4.64 10.56 -3.73
C ILE A 23 4.29 11.36 -2.49
N GLY A 24 3.01 11.70 -2.31
CA GLY A 24 2.52 12.37 -1.11
C GLY A 24 3.17 13.74 -0.80
N VAL A 25 3.78 14.38 -1.80
CA VAL A 25 4.40 15.70 -1.66
C VAL A 25 3.90 16.67 -2.74
N ASP A 26 3.93 17.96 -2.46
CA ASP A 26 3.58 19.03 -3.40
C ASP A 26 4.74 19.38 -4.35
N ILE A 27 4.57 20.47 -5.11
CA ILE A 27 5.58 20.94 -6.07
C ILE A 27 6.88 21.42 -5.42
N ASP A 28 6.84 21.78 -4.14
CA ASP A 28 7.98 22.23 -3.33
C ASP A 28 8.55 21.10 -2.47
N THR A 29 8.10 19.85 -2.70
CA THR A 29 8.48 18.64 -1.95
C THR A 29 8.06 18.65 -0.47
N LEU A 30 7.05 19.43 -0.12
CA LEU A 30 6.47 19.42 1.22
C LEU A 30 5.38 18.33 1.30
N ASN A 31 5.33 17.61 2.42
CA ASN A 31 4.34 16.57 2.65
C ASN A 31 2.92 17.13 2.53
N VAL A 32 2.06 16.43 1.81
CA VAL A 32 0.64 16.76 1.67
C VAL A 32 -0.19 15.67 2.31
N LYS A 33 -1.10 16.06 3.18
CA LYS A 33 -1.93 15.12 3.93
C LYS A 33 -2.87 14.34 3.03
N THR A 34 -2.87 13.03 3.18
CA THR A 34 -3.66 12.10 2.37
C THR A 34 -5.02 11.77 2.98
N MET A 35 -5.92 11.20 2.18
CA MET A 35 -7.22 10.69 2.66
C MET A 35 -7.06 9.57 3.68
N LEU A 36 -6.03 8.72 3.54
CA LEU A 36 -5.73 7.66 4.50
C LEU A 36 -5.34 8.26 5.86
N GLU A 37 -4.43 9.23 5.88
CA GLU A 37 -4.04 9.92 7.12
C GLU A 37 -5.21 10.69 7.76
N TRP A 38 -6.13 11.25 6.95
CA TRP A 38 -7.37 11.82 7.45
C TRP A 38 -8.31 10.79 8.08
N ALA A 39 -8.33 9.56 7.54
CA ALA A 39 -9.11 8.47 8.12
C ALA A 39 -8.51 8.02 9.46
N GLU A 40 -7.18 7.88 9.55
CA GLU A 40 -6.48 7.55 10.80
C GLU A 40 -6.76 8.58 11.91
N GLU A 41 -6.69 9.88 11.61
CA GLU A 41 -7.04 10.93 12.58
C GLU A 41 -8.49 10.85 13.10
N LYS A 42 -9.36 10.22 12.33
CA LYS A 42 -10.76 9.96 12.76
C LYS A 42 -10.92 8.61 13.44
N ASN A 43 -9.82 7.93 13.74
CA ASN A 43 -9.80 6.58 14.31
C ASN A 43 -10.57 5.55 13.46
N MET A 44 -10.61 5.75 12.16
CA MET A 44 -11.10 4.75 11.20
C MET A 44 -9.99 3.73 10.93
N ALA A 45 -10.37 2.50 10.63
CA ALA A 45 -9.40 1.50 10.16
C ALA A 45 -8.91 1.84 8.74
N THR A 46 -7.66 1.50 8.42
CA THR A 46 -7.06 1.84 7.13
C THR A 46 -6.40 0.65 6.44
N GLY A 47 -6.47 0.61 5.11
CA GLY A 47 -5.91 -0.50 4.35
C GLY A 47 -5.41 -0.11 2.96
N LEU A 48 -4.37 -0.82 2.53
CA LEU A 48 -3.79 -0.77 1.19
C LEU A 48 -3.71 -2.19 0.62
N VAL A 49 -4.26 -2.39 -0.57
CA VAL A 49 -4.19 -3.65 -1.31
C VAL A 49 -3.74 -3.36 -2.73
N ALA A 50 -2.70 -4.02 -3.21
CA ALA A 50 -2.24 -3.84 -4.58
C ALA A 50 -1.65 -5.14 -5.16
N THR A 51 -1.78 -5.34 -6.46
CA THR A 51 -1.13 -6.45 -7.16
C THR A 51 0.30 -6.11 -7.62
N SER A 52 0.72 -4.86 -7.47
CA SER A 52 2.11 -4.41 -7.57
C SER A 52 2.89 -4.68 -6.28
N THR A 53 4.11 -4.13 -6.16
CA THR A 53 4.74 -3.95 -4.86
C THR A 53 3.86 -3.02 -4.01
N VAL A 54 3.75 -3.27 -2.71
CA VAL A 54 2.99 -2.37 -1.81
C VAL A 54 3.62 -0.97 -1.75
N THR A 55 4.88 -0.84 -2.09
CA THR A 55 5.65 0.40 -2.16
C THR A 55 5.57 1.09 -3.53
N HIS A 56 4.81 0.50 -4.50
CA HIS A 56 4.61 1.11 -5.81
C HIS A 56 3.84 2.43 -5.72
N ALA A 57 3.90 3.21 -6.78
CA ALA A 57 3.43 4.60 -6.78
C ALA A 57 2.00 4.80 -6.28
N THR A 58 1.04 3.95 -6.66
CA THR A 58 -0.37 4.14 -6.28
C THR A 58 -0.58 3.89 -4.79
N PRO A 59 -0.25 2.70 -4.21
CA PRO A 59 -0.40 2.51 -2.77
C PRO A 59 0.45 3.49 -1.96
N ALA A 60 1.69 3.76 -2.39
CA ALA A 60 2.58 4.69 -1.71
C ALA A 60 2.00 6.12 -1.62
N SER A 61 1.32 6.59 -2.67
CA SER A 61 0.73 7.94 -2.70
C SER A 61 -0.35 8.18 -1.65
N PHE A 62 -0.87 7.14 -1.02
CA PHE A 62 -1.88 7.26 0.04
C PHE A 62 -1.28 7.31 1.45
N ALA A 63 -0.01 6.90 1.63
CA ALA A 63 0.53 6.70 2.98
C ALA A 63 2.02 7.02 3.15
N ALA A 64 2.71 7.47 2.09
CA ALA A 64 4.12 7.83 2.16
C ALA A 64 4.39 9.20 1.53
N HIS A 65 5.55 9.79 1.89
CA HIS A 65 5.96 11.11 1.43
C HIS A 65 7.42 11.06 0.99
N VAL A 66 7.63 10.89 -0.32
CA VAL A 66 8.96 10.92 -0.94
C VAL A 66 8.93 11.73 -2.24
N ASP A 67 10.03 12.40 -2.53
CA ASP A 67 10.19 13.23 -3.72
C ASP A 67 10.24 12.44 -5.03
N TYR A 68 10.47 11.09 -4.94
CA TYR A 68 10.57 10.26 -6.13
C TYR A 68 10.16 8.81 -5.89
N ARG A 69 9.20 8.34 -6.68
CA ARG A 69 8.56 7.01 -6.61
C ARG A 69 9.50 5.79 -6.62
N LYS A 70 10.73 5.92 -7.15
CA LYS A 70 11.71 4.82 -7.14
C LYS A 70 12.42 4.64 -5.81
N LYS A 71 12.12 5.45 -4.83
CA LYS A 71 12.66 5.31 -3.47
C LYS A 71 11.85 4.29 -2.65
N GLU A 72 11.59 3.11 -3.22
CA GLU A 72 10.71 2.09 -2.61
C GLU A 72 11.21 1.61 -1.25
N TRP A 73 12.53 1.62 -1.01
CA TRP A 73 13.10 1.35 0.30
C TRP A 73 12.67 2.36 1.36
N GLN A 74 12.70 3.66 1.02
CA GLN A 74 12.26 4.71 1.94
C GLN A 74 10.74 4.67 2.17
N ILE A 75 9.97 4.26 1.16
CA ILE A 75 8.52 4.05 1.28
C ILE A 75 8.25 2.89 2.24
N ALA A 76 8.98 1.77 2.14
CA ALA A 76 8.86 0.64 3.05
C ALA A 76 9.18 1.03 4.50
N GLU A 77 10.25 1.81 4.72
CA GLU A 77 10.62 2.34 6.04
C GLU A 77 9.47 3.19 6.63
N GLN A 78 8.89 4.10 5.84
CA GLN A 78 7.73 4.88 6.29
C GLN A 78 6.52 4.00 6.61
N PHE A 79 6.23 3.01 5.78
CA PHE A 79 5.11 2.07 6.02
C PHE A 79 5.29 1.27 7.30
N ALA A 80 6.52 0.89 7.66
CA ALA A 80 6.79 0.20 8.92
C ALA A 80 6.49 1.08 10.15
N GLU A 81 6.51 2.39 9.99
CA GLU A 81 6.23 3.37 11.04
C GLU A 81 4.75 3.77 11.15
N THR A 82 3.93 3.50 10.10
CA THR A 82 2.50 3.85 10.09
C THR A 82 1.66 2.93 10.97
N GLU A 83 0.44 3.38 11.28
CA GLU A 83 -0.55 2.59 12.01
C GLU A 83 -1.59 1.92 11.08
N ILE A 84 -1.29 1.79 9.78
CA ILE A 84 -2.17 1.15 8.79
C ILE A 84 -2.50 -0.27 9.23
N ASP A 85 -3.79 -0.60 9.30
CA ASP A 85 -4.26 -1.89 9.82
C ASP A 85 -3.94 -3.06 8.87
N VAL A 86 -3.99 -2.82 7.55
CA VAL A 86 -3.79 -3.87 6.55
C VAL A 86 -3.00 -3.35 5.35
N ILE A 87 -1.87 -3.97 5.06
CA ILE A 87 -1.08 -3.74 3.83
C ILE A 87 -0.87 -5.08 3.15
N LEU A 88 -1.41 -5.27 1.95
CA LEU A 88 -1.34 -6.54 1.20
C LEU A 88 -0.88 -6.32 -0.23
N GLY A 89 0.09 -7.11 -0.68
CA GLY A 89 0.57 -7.07 -2.07
C GLY A 89 1.86 -7.83 -2.29
N GLY A 90 2.68 -7.36 -3.22
CA GLY A 90 4.04 -7.85 -3.46
C GLY A 90 5.08 -6.91 -2.86
N GLY A 91 6.37 -7.13 -3.22
CA GLY A 91 7.46 -6.22 -2.89
C GLY A 91 8.29 -6.61 -1.69
N LYS A 92 8.35 -7.90 -1.33
CA LYS A 92 9.18 -8.38 -0.22
C LYS A 92 10.65 -7.94 -0.36
N THR A 93 11.15 -7.79 -1.57
CA THR A 93 12.49 -7.26 -1.86
C THR A 93 12.80 -5.94 -1.11
N PHE A 94 11.80 -5.08 -0.89
CA PHE A 94 11.96 -3.79 -0.21
C PHE A 94 11.80 -3.87 1.32
N TRP A 95 11.58 -5.06 1.86
CA TRP A 95 11.38 -5.30 3.28
C TRP A 95 12.42 -6.28 3.82
N PRO A 96 13.63 -5.80 4.16
CA PRO A 96 14.63 -6.66 4.78
C PRO A 96 14.14 -7.20 6.12
N ASP A 97 14.71 -8.32 6.56
CA ASP A 97 14.29 -9.01 7.79
C ASP A 97 14.31 -8.09 9.03
N GLU A 98 15.23 -7.13 9.07
CA GLU A 98 15.32 -6.15 10.16
C GLU A 98 14.10 -5.23 10.18
N LEU A 99 13.64 -4.76 9.02
CA LEU A 99 12.47 -3.89 8.91
C LEU A 99 11.17 -4.65 9.22
N ILE A 100 11.08 -5.91 8.78
CA ILE A 100 9.96 -6.80 9.13
C ILE A 100 9.89 -7.00 10.65
N LYS A 101 11.02 -7.28 11.30
CA LYS A 101 11.09 -7.40 12.77
C LYS A 101 10.71 -6.11 13.49
N GLU A 102 11.11 -4.96 12.95
CA GLU A 102 10.71 -3.66 13.50
C GLU A 102 9.19 -3.48 13.43
N TYR A 103 8.59 -3.75 12.27
CA TYR A 103 7.13 -3.73 12.10
C TYR A 103 6.40 -4.65 13.09
N GLU A 104 6.93 -5.89 13.30
CA GLU A 104 6.36 -6.84 14.26
C GLU A 104 6.51 -6.37 15.71
N ASN A 105 7.66 -5.79 16.08
CA ASN A 105 7.90 -5.22 17.41
C ASN A 105 6.96 -4.04 17.72
N ARG A 106 6.48 -3.34 16.68
CA ARG A 106 5.50 -2.26 16.79
C ARG A 106 4.04 -2.76 16.76
N GLY A 107 3.82 -4.07 16.94
CA GLY A 107 2.49 -4.67 17.02
C GLY A 107 1.91 -5.16 15.70
N GLY A 108 2.71 -5.23 14.64
CA GLY A 108 2.33 -5.82 13.37
C GLY A 108 2.42 -7.35 13.36
N GLN A 109 1.85 -7.96 12.36
CA GLN A 109 2.01 -9.36 11.97
C GLN A 109 2.40 -9.42 10.51
N PHE A 110 3.55 -10.02 10.21
CA PHE A 110 3.98 -10.31 8.84
C PHE A 110 3.45 -11.66 8.40
N ILE A 111 2.97 -11.75 7.15
CA ILE A 111 2.51 -12.99 6.52
C ILE A 111 3.01 -13.09 5.07
N GLU A 112 3.28 -14.30 4.63
CA GLU A 112 3.67 -14.63 3.25
C GLU A 112 2.64 -15.53 2.55
N SER A 113 1.58 -15.91 3.24
CA SER A 113 0.48 -16.72 2.69
C SER A 113 -0.86 -16.11 3.03
N ILE A 114 -1.77 -16.12 2.06
CA ILE A 114 -3.16 -15.68 2.27
C ILE A 114 -3.93 -16.57 3.25
N ASP A 115 -3.47 -17.81 3.44
CA ASP A 115 -4.05 -18.78 4.37
C ASP A 115 -3.44 -18.72 5.77
N ALA A 116 -2.57 -17.73 6.04
CA ALA A 116 -1.95 -17.56 7.34
C ALA A 116 -3.01 -17.28 8.44
N GLN A 117 -2.81 -17.87 9.60
CA GLN A 117 -3.65 -17.57 10.75
C GLN A 117 -3.39 -16.14 11.24
N LEU A 118 -4.41 -15.30 11.23
CA LEU A 118 -4.31 -13.91 11.66
C LEU A 118 -4.58 -13.76 13.16
N ASN A 119 -3.81 -12.88 13.78
CA ASN A 119 -4.15 -12.35 15.10
C ASN A 119 -5.07 -11.13 14.92
N PRO A 120 -6.31 -11.13 15.43
CA PRO A 120 -7.26 -10.04 15.21
C PRO A 120 -6.80 -8.69 15.80
N GLU A 121 -5.95 -8.72 16.82
CA GLU A 121 -5.46 -7.51 17.49
C GLU A 121 -4.25 -6.86 16.77
N LYS A 122 -3.64 -7.55 15.79
CA LYS A 122 -2.46 -7.07 15.11
C LYS A 122 -2.77 -6.43 13.77
N ARG A 123 -1.98 -5.43 13.39
CA ARG A 123 -1.90 -4.92 12.02
C ARG A 123 -1.29 -5.99 11.11
N ILE A 124 -1.64 -6.01 9.83
CA ILE A 124 -1.24 -7.06 8.91
C ILE A 124 -0.37 -6.47 7.80
N LEU A 125 0.82 -7.04 7.60
CA LEU A 125 1.67 -6.85 6.43
C LEU A 125 1.75 -8.19 5.68
N GLY A 126 1.07 -8.30 4.55
CA GLY A 126 1.12 -9.47 3.68
C GLY A 126 1.92 -9.20 2.41
N LEU A 127 3.07 -9.85 2.27
CA LEU A 127 3.92 -9.73 1.09
C LEU A 127 4.03 -11.10 0.40
N PHE A 128 3.30 -11.25 -0.71
CA PHE A 128 3.07 -12.54 -1.35
C PHE A 128 3.99 -12.80 -2.55
N ALA A 129 4.91 -11.87 -2.87
CA ALA A 129 5.91 -12.01 -3.91
C ALA A 129 7.10 -11.09 -3.63
N GLU A 130 8.28 -11.45 -4.16
CA GLU A 130 9.48 -10.60 -4.07
C GLU A 130 9.30 -9.25 -4.79
N GLY A 131 8.75 -9.27 -5.99
CA GLY A 131 8.35 -8.08 -6.76
C GLY A 131 6.82 -7.92 -6.77
N ALA A 132 6.26 -7.49 -7.89
CA ALA A 132 4.81 -7.52 -8.10
C ALA A 132 4.29 -8.96 -8.12
N LEU A 133 2.99 -9.14 -7.81
CA LEU A 133 2.34 -10.43 -7.98
C LEU A 133 2.31 -10.82 -9.48
N PRO A 134 2.35 -12.13 -9.80
CA PRO A 134 2.19 -12.62 -11.17
C PRO A 134 0.87 -12.15 -11.79
N THR A 135 0.77 -12.23 -13.12
CA THR A 135 -0.51 -12.02 -13.81
C THR A 135 -1.49 -13.17 -13.54
N VAL A 136 -2.79 -12.96 -13.78
CA VAL A 136 -3.80 -14.02 -13.64
C VAL A 136 -3.46 -15.22 -14.54
N ASN A 137 -2.96 -14.98 -15.76
CA ASN A 137 -2.58 -16.05 -16.70
C ASN A 137 -1.37 -16.88 -16.23
N GLU A 138 -0.54 -16.32 -15.35
CA GLU A 138 0.59 -17.01 -14.72
C GLU A 138 0.22 -17.73 -13.42
N GLY A 139 -1.08 -17.78 -13.09
CA GLY A 139 -1.58 -18.48 -11.91
C GLY A 139 -1.42 -17.69 -10.62
N ARG A 140 -1.62 -16.35 -10.67
CA ARG A 140 -1.52 -15.48 -9.50
C ARG A 140 -2.28 -16.01 -8.27
N THR A 141 -1.56 -16.10 -7.17
CA THR A 141 -2.10 -16.35 -5.83
C THR A 141 -1.31 -15.52 -4.81
N PRO A 142 -2.00 -14.77 -3.91
CA PRO A 142 -3.44 -14.59 -3.82
C PRO A 142 -4.01 -13.79 -4.99
N THR A 143 -5.31 -13.98 -5.26
CA THR A 143 -6.07 -13.12 -6.17
C THR A 143 -6.37 -11.76 -5.51
N THR A 144 -6.69 -10.76 -6.32
CA THR A 144 -7.15 -9.45 -5.81
C THR A 144 -8.37 -9.60 -4.90
N THR A 145 -9.31 -10.49 -5.27
CA THR A 145 -10.50 -10.78 -4.45
C THR A 145 -10.13 -11.35 -3.09
N GLN A 146 -9.21 -12.32 -3.02
CA GLN A 146 -8.78 -12.90 -1.74
C GLN A 146 -8.12 -11.87 -0.83
N MET A 147 -7.27 -11.00 -1.39
CA MET A 147 -6.65 -9.91 -0.63
C MET A 147 -7.69 -8.88 -0.16
N ALA A 148 -8.62 -8.51 -1.04
CA ALA A 148 -9.70 -7.58 -0.71
C ALA A 148 -10.59 -8.14 0.40
N ASP A 149 -11.00 -9.41 0.32
CA ASP A 149 -11.81 -10.08 1.34
C ASP A 149 -11.08 -10.12 2.69
N MET A 150 -9.79 -10.46 2.71
CA MET A 150 -8.97 -10.43 3.93
C MET A 150 -8.94 -9.02 4.55
N ALA A 151 -8.67 -8.01 3.71
CA ALA A 151 -8.62 -6.62 4.18
C ALA A 151 -9.99 -6.17 4.71
N LEU A 152 -11.07 -6.37 3.98
CA LEU A 152 -12.41 -5.95 4.38
C LEU A 152 -12.86 -6.63 5.69
N ASN A 153 -12.64 -7.96 5.82
CA ASN A 153 -12.98 -8.70 7.05
C ASN A 153 -12.26 -8.15 8.29
N LYS A 154 -11.05 -7.61 8.13
CA LYS A 154 -10.32 -6.95 9.22
C LYS A 154 -10.86 -5.55 9.49
N LEU A 155 -11.01 -4.74 8.43
CA LEU A 155 -11.33 -3.31 8.54
C LEU A 155 -12.77 -3.04 8.98
N GLU A 156 -13.74 -3.87 8.57
CA GLU A 156 -15.15 -3.70 8.91
C GLU A 156 -15.47 -3.83 10.41
N GLN A 157 -14.52 -4.36 11.19
CA GLN A 157 -14.66 -4.48 12.64
C GLN A 157 -14.52 -3.15 13.38
N ASN A 158 -14.00 -2.11 12.73
CA ASN A 158 -13.85 -0.80 13.34
C ASN A 158 -15.19 -0.06 13.34
N PRO A 159 -15.73 0.32 14.54
CA PRO A 159 -17.04 0.97 14.65
C PRO A 159 -17.09 2.37 14.02
N ASN A 160 -15.93 3.01 13.80
CA ASN A 160 -15.83 4.32 13.13
C ASN A 160 -15.79 4.20 11.60
N GLY A 161 -15.88 2.98 11.05
CA GLY A 161 -15.73 2.72 9.64
C GLY A 161 -14.28 2.56 9.22
N PHE A 162 -14.04 2.52 7.91
CA PHE A 162 -12.71 2.31 7.37
C PHE A 162 -12.47 3.07 6.07
N PHE A 163 -11.21 3.23 5.72
CA PHE A 163 -10.72 3.62 4.41
C PHE A 163 -9.86 2.48 3.84
N VAL A 164 -10.11 2.09 2.59
CA VAL A 164 -9.27 1.11 1.88
C VAL A 164 -9.01 1.55 0.45
N MET A 165 -7.76 1.46 0.01
CA MET A 165 -7.37 1.59 -1.39
C MET A 165 -7.07 0.19 -1.95
N ILE A 166 -7.68 -0.18 -3.07
CA ILE A 166 -7.47 -1.46 -3.75
C ILE A 166 -7.07 -1.17 -5.19
N GLU A 167 -5.90 -1.67 -5.62
CA GLU A 167 -5.39 -1.50 -6.98
C GLU A 167 -5.16 -2.84 -7.69
N GLU A 168 -5.74 -2.96 -8.87
CA GLU A 168 -5.41 -4.00 -9.84
C GLU A 168 -4.39 -3.44 -10.84
N SER A 169 -3.11 -3.43 -10.46
CA SER A 169 -2.02 -2.81 -11.22
C SER A 169 -1.80 -3.43 -12.60
N GLN A 170 -2.17 -4.70 -12.76
CA GLN A 170 -1.98 -5.45 -14.02
C GLN A 170 -2.84 -4.91 -15.17
N VAL A 171 -3.94 -4.21 -14.89
CA VAL A 171 -4.80 -3.59 -15.90
C VAL A 171 -4.05 -2.46 -16.61
N ASP A 172 -3.36 -1.61 -15.86
CA ASP A 172 -2.53 -0.53 -16.40
C ASP A 172 -1.37 -1.09 -17.23
N TRP A 173 -0.66 -2.08 -16.69
CA TRP A 173 0.48 -2.69 -17.38
C TRP A 173 0.07 -3.43 -18.65
N GLY A 174 -1.08 -4.10 -18.65
CA GLY A 174 -1.66 -4.70 -19.85
C GLY A 174 -2.00 -3.66 -20.91
N GLY A 175 -2.49 -2.49 -20.51
CA GLY A 175 -2.72 -1.35 -21.40
C GLY A 175 -1.43 -0.80 -22.01
N HIS A 176 -0.34 -0.74 -21.24
CA HIS A 176 0.98 -0.32 -21.74
C HIS A 176 1.65 -1.31 -22.69
N ALA A 177 1.32 -2.60 -22.59
CA ALA A 177 1.90 -3.67 -23.40
C ALA A 177 1.25 -3.83 -24.79
N ASN A 178 0.16 -3.12 -25.10
CA ASN A 178 -0.56 -3.16 -26.39
C ASN A 178 -0.07 -2.13 -27.39
#